data_6f6081f9ebcd26edd18491d1f5427b96
#
_entry.id   6f6081f9ebcd26edd18491d1f5427b96
#
_cell.length_a   1.000
_cell.length_b   1.000
_cell.length_c   1.000
_cell.angle_alpha   90.00
_cell.angle_beta   90.00
_cell.angle_gamma   90.00
#
_symmetry.space_group_name_H-M   'P 1'
#
loop_
_entity.id
_entity.type
_entity.pdbx_description
1 polymer ?
#
loop_
_entity_poly.entity_id
_entity_poly.type
_entity_poly.pdbx_seq_one_letter_code
_entity_poly.pdbx_strand_id
1 'polypeptide(L)'
;MDNVQDKVTNTKEMPKHPFPVVPTTKILAIGQFTKAPTPEQLKEIFPKEVPATLRLYLEGKIDQWWIRQTQTGPVFLLNVTSLEEARALMEQLPLGQAGLMKHEFIELGPLTPLHLLLTDGGGRNDNL
;
A
#
# COMPACT_ATOMS: atom_id res chain seq x y z
N MET A 1 -12.23 -28.02 -4.36
CA MET A 1 -12.10 -27.72 -4.34
C MET A 1 -11.71 -27.22 -4.11
N ASP A 2 -11.68 -27.49 -4.01
CA ASP A 2 -11.26 -27.05 -3.80
C ASP A 2 -10.77 -26.47 -3.48
N ASN A 3 -10.85 -26.68 -3.39
CA ASN A 3 -10.39 -26.15 -3.09
C ASN A 3 -9.95 -25.46 -2.75
N VAL A 4 -10.04 -25.73 -2.71
CA VAL A 4 -9.67 -25.12 -2.41
C VAL A 4 -9.12 -24.56 -1.99
N GLN A 5 -9.17 -24.87 -1.89
CA GLN A 5 -8.77 -24.55 -1.53
C GLN A 5 -8.11 -24.11 -1.18
N ASP A 6 -8.25 -24.50 -1.28
CA ASP A 6 -7.66 -24.18 -1.03
C ASP A 6 -7.05 -23.61 -0.91
N LYS A 7 -7.12 -23.85 -1.02
CA LYS A 7 -6.62 -23.41 -0.85
C LYS A 7 -6.09 -22.63 -0.48
N VAL A 8 -6.38 -22.93 -0.29
CA VAL A 8 -5.99 -22.28 0.10
C VAL A 8 -5.41 -21.66 0.49
N THR A 9 -5.33 -21.94 0.65
CA THR A 9 -4.81 -21.56 1.04
C THR A 9 -4.08 -21.15 1.15
N ASN A 10 -4.16 -21.43 1.16
CA ASN A 10 -3.35 -21.16 1.34
C ASN A 10 -2.52 -20.64 1.42
N THR A 11 -2.77 -20.57 1.52
CA THR A 11 -1.96 -20.14 1.74
C THR A 11 -1.21 -19.91 1.97
N LYS A 12 -1.58 -20.00 1.70
CA LYS A 12 -1.03 -19.88 2.02
C LYS A 12 -0.25 -19.88 2.27
N GLU A 13 -0.46 -20.42 1.50
CA GLU A 13 0.11 -20.41 1.87
C GLU A 13 1.20 -19.68 2.17
N MET A 14 0.68 -19.15 1.91
CA MET A 14 1.65 -18.24 2.46
C MET A 14 2.39 -18.81 3.64
N PRO A 15 3.68 -18.72 3.64
CA PRO A 15 4.39 -19.16 4.82
C PRO A 15 4.07 -18.23 5.99
N LYS A 16 4.00 -18.76 7.17
CA LYS A 16 3.83 -17.95 8.35
C LYS A 16 5.10 -17.16 8.62
N HIS A 17 4.91 -15.99 9.20
CA HIS A 17 6.04 -15.19 9.62
C HIS A 17 6.81 -15.95 10.69
N PRO A 18 8.13 -15.99 10.59
CA PRO A 18 8.94 -16.57 11.66
C PRO A 18 9.00 -15.68 12.92
N PHE A 19 8.44 -14.47 12.83
CA PHE A 19 8.47 -13.50 13.90
C PHE A 19 7.07 -13.11 14.33
N PRO A 20 6.91 -12.57 15.55
CA PRO A 20 5.59 -12.10 15.96
C PRO A 20 5.00 -11.08 15.01
N VAL A 21 3.69 -11.08 14.92
CA VAL A 21 2.97 -10.12 14.10
C VAL A 21 3.09 -8.73 14.72
N VAL A 22 3.34 -7.73 13.89
CA VAL A 22 3.41 -6.33 14.31
C VAL A 22 2.25 -5.58 13.66
N PRO A 23 1.86 -4.43 14.23
CA PRO A 23 0.76 -3.67 13.65
C PRO A 23 1.16 -3.07 12.32
N THR A 24 0.16 -2.89 11.45
CA THR A 24 0.33 -2.13 10.23
C THR A 24 0.42 -0.66 10.60
N THR A 25 1.46 0.00 10.16
CA THR A 25 1.65 1.43 10.43
C THR A 25 1.59 2.28 9.18
N LYS A 26 1.79 1.68 8.01
CA LYS A 26 1.69 2.35 6.73
C LYS A 26 1.22 1.36 5.69
N ILE A 27 0.69 1.88 4.58
CA ILE A 27 0.28 1.02 3.47
C ILE A 27 0.87 1.60 2.19
N LEU A 28 1.53 0.74 1.43
CA LEU A 28 2.05 1.10 0.12
C LEU A 28 0.96 0.83 -0.91
N ALA A 29 0.61 1.84 -1.71
CA ALA A 29 -0.39 1.71 -2.76
C ALA A 29 0.31 1.85 -4.10
N ILE A 30 0.22 0.81 -4.92
CA ILE A 30 0.86 0.79 -6.23
C ILE A 30 -0.21 0.91 -7.29
N GLY A 31 -0.25 2.05 -7.98
CA GLY A 31 -1.26 2.33 -8.98
C GLY A 31 -0.89 1.77 -10.33
N GLN A 32 -1.92 1.42 -11.08
CA GLN A 32 -1.75 0.89 -12.42
C GLN A 32 -2.96 1.27 -13.25
N PHE A 33 -2.73 1.80 -14.45
CA PHE A 33 -3.84 2.08 -15.35
C PHE A 33 -4.51 0.78 -15.76
N THR A 34 -5.84 0.79 -15.76
CA THR A 34 -6.61 -0.38 -16.21
C THR A 34 -6.57 -0.52 -17.71
N LYS A 35 -6.39 0.60 -18.41
CA LYS A 35 -6.21 0.65 -19.85
C LYS A 35 -5.56 2.00 -20.16
N ALA A 36 -4.99 2.12 -21.35
CA ALA A 36 -4.38 3.38 -21.76
C ALA A 36 -5.44 4.46 -21.85
N PRO A 37 -5.31 5.56 -21.08
CA PRO A 37 -6.30 6.64 -21.17
C PRO A 37 -6.15 7.37 -22.50
N THR A 38 -7.30 7.86 -23.00
CA THR A 38 -7.27 8.67 -24.21
C THR A 38 -6.74 10.07 -23.87
N PRO A 39 -6.25 10.82 -24.88
CA PRO A 39 -5.83 12.20 -24.63
C PRO A 39 -6.92 13.07 -24.04
N GLU A 40 -8.18 12.84 -24.45
CA GLU A 40 -9.31 13.58 -23.91
C GLU A 40 -9.53 13.27 -22.43
N GLN A 41 -9.41 12.01 -22.05
CA GLN A 41 -9.55 11.63 -20.64
C GLN A 41 -8.44 12.25 -19.79
N LEU A 42 -7.21 12.28 -20.31
CA LEU A 42 -6.11 12.90 -19.59
C LEU A 42 -6.36 14.41 -19.39
N LYS A 43 -6.83 15.08 -20.45
CA LYS A 43 -7.10 16.51 -20.36
C LYS A 43 -8.21 16.83 -19.36
N GLU A 44 -9.20 15.95 -19.25
CA GLU A 44 -10.32 16.18 -18.36
C GLU A 44 -10.00 15.81 -16.92
N ILE A 45 -9.28 14.72 -16.71
CA ILE A 45 -9.13 14.13 -15.38
C ILE A 45 -7.90 14.63 -14.64
N PHE A 46 -6.76 14.79 -15.32
CA PHE A 46 -5.53 15.19 -14.64
C PHE A 46 -5.63 16.53 -13.92
N PRO A 47 -6.31 17.56 -14.49
CA PRO A 47 -6.44 18.81 -13.73
C PRO A 47 -7.20 18.65 -12.42
N LYS A 48 -7.94 17.55 -12.26
CA LYS A 48 -8.64 17.24 -11.01
C LYS A 48 -7.84 16.25 -10.15
N GLU A 49 -7.15 15.33 -10.81
CA GLU A 49 -6.39 14.29 -10.11
C GLU A 49 -5.23 14.88 -9.32
N VAL A 50 -4.46 15.77 -9.93
CA VAL A 50 -3.28 16.33 -9.31
C VAL A 50 -3.63 17.13 -8.05
N PRO A 51 -4.60 18.04 -8.10
CA PRO A 51 -4.99 18.75 -6.86
C PRO A 51 -5.56 17.81 -5.79
N ALA A 52 -6.32 16.78 -6.19
CA ALA A 52 -6.89 15.86 -5.23
C ALA A 52 -5.79 15.07 -4.51
N THR A 53 -4.78 14.65 -5.26
CA THR A 53 -3.64 13.94 -4.69
C THR A 53 -2.85 14.86 -3.75
N LEU A 54 -2.61 16.09 -4.19
CA LEU A 54 -1.90 17.06 -3.37
C LEU A 54 -2.65 17.35 -2.07
N ARG A 55 -3.98 17.39 -2.15
CA ARG A 55 -4.81 17.63 -0.97
C ARG A 55 -4.62 16.50 0.06
N LEU A 56 -4.57 15.26 -0.39
CA LEU A 56 -4.31 14.13 0.50
C LEU A 56 -2.94 14.24 1.16
N TYR A 57 -1.96 14.72 0.40
CA TYR A 57 -0.63 14.93 0.97
C TYR A 57 -0.66 16.00 2.06
N LEU A 58 -1.34 17.11 1.78
CA LEU A 58 -1.42 18.21 2.75
C LEU A 58 -2.22 17.83 3.99
N GLU A 59 -3.15 16.87 3.84
CA GLU A 59 -3.90 16.34 4.99
C GLU A 59 -3.14 15.30 5.77
N GLY A 60 -1.92 14.97 5.33
CA GLY A 60 -1.11 13.97 6.02
C GLY A 60 -1.44 12.54 5.69
N LYS A 61 -2.32 12.31 4.71
CA LYS A 61 -2.70 10.94 4.33
C LYS A 61 -1.65 10.28 3.44
N ILE A 62 -0.92 11.07 2.66
CA ILE A 62 0.19 10.59 1.84
C ILE A 62 1.49 11.06 2.48
N ASP A 63 2.37 10.12 2.76
CA ASP A 63 3.68 10.44 3.33
C ASP A 63 4.68 10.76 2.23
N GLN A 64 4.78 9.87 1.25
CA GLN A 64 5.69 10.02 0.11
C GLN A 64 5.02 9.44 -1.12
N TRP A 65 5.49 9.86 -2.29
CA TRP A 65 4.98 9.36 -3.55
C TRP A 65 6.07 9.31 -4.60
N TRP A 66 5.88 8.43 -5.58
CA TRP A 66 6.83 8.23 -6.68
C TRP A 66 6.07 7.86 -7.94
N ILE A 67 6.75 7.98 -9.09
CA ILE A 67 6.28 7.38 -10.34
C ILE A 67 7.23 6.24 -10.68
N ARG A 68 6.70 5.12 -11.14
CA ARG A 68 7.54 3.99 -11.54
C ARG A 68 8.20 4.30 -12.86
N GLN A 69 9.48 3.93 -12.97
CA GLN A 69 10.27 4.24 -14.17
C GLN A 69 9.98 3.28 -15.32
N THR A 70 9.68 2.02 -15.01
CA THR A 70 9.51 1.00 -16.03
C THR A 70 8.06 0.75 -16.41
N GLN A 71 7.14 1.10 -15.54
CA GLN A 71 5.70 0.97 -15.76
C GLN A 71 5.05 2.26 -15.32
N THR A 72 4.04 2.68 -16.10
CA THR A 72 3.33 3.90 -15.77
C THR A 72 2.42 3.66 -14.57
N GLY A 73 2.53 4.51 -13.59
CA GLY A 73 1.66 4.46 -12.43
C GLY A 73 2.35 4.98 -11.20
N PRO A 74 1.60 5.62 -10.32
CA PRO A 74 2.15 6.18 -9.09
C PRO A 74 2.31 5.13 -8.02
N VAL A 75 3.23 5.41 -7.09
CA VAL A 75 3.37 4.63 -5.88
C VAL A 75 3.23 5.61 -4.73
N PHE A 76 2.32 5.31 -3.80
CA PHE A 76 2.06 6.16 -2.64
C PHE A 76 2.39 5.40 -1.36
N LEU A 77 3.06 6.07 -0.45
CA LEU A 77 3.18 5.56 0.92
C LEU A 77 2.13 6.28 1.73
N LEU A 78 1.12 5.54 2.18
CA LEU A 78 -0.05 6.10 2.85
C LEU A 78 0.07 5.99 4.36
N ASN A 79 -0.29 7.06 5.06
CA ASN A 79 -0.31 7.11 6.51
C ASN A 79 -1.66 6.63 7.04
N VAL A 80 -2.00 5.39 6.71
CA VAL A 80 -3.21 4.75 7.19
C VAL A 80 -2.85 3.35 7.63
N THR A 81 -3.70 2.77 8.46
CA THR A 81 -3.39 1.49 9.10
C THR A 81 -4.32 0.36 8.67
N SER A 82 -5.33 0.63 7.84
CA SER A 82 -6.23 -0.42 7.38
C SER A 82 -6.32 -0.40 5.86
N LEU A 83 -6.43 -1.60 5.28
CA LEU A 83 -6.62 -1.75 3.84
C LEU A 83 -7.90 -1.06 3.39
N GLU A 84 -8.93 -1.11 4.23
CA GLU A 84 -10.21 -0.51 3.91
C GLU A 84 -10.07 0.99 3.73
N GLU A 85 -9.37 1.65 4.64
CA GLU A 85 -9.14 3.08 4.54
C GLU A 85 -8.26 3.42 3.34
N ALA A 86 -7.21 2.63 3.09
CA ALA A 86 -6.33 2.86 1.96
C ALA A 86 -7.11 2.75 0.64
N ARG A 87 -7.94 1.73 0.54
CA ARG A 87 -8.74 1.53 -0.65
C ARG A 87 -9.70 2.69 -0.88
N ALA A 88 -10.36 3.14 0.19
CA ALA A 88 -11.30 4.26 0.09
C ALA A 88 -10.60 5.54 -0.36
N LEU A 89 -9.39 5.81 0.13
CA LEU A 89 -8.64 6.99 -0.29
C LEU A 89 -8.31 6.96 -1.77
N MET A 90 -7.87 5.81 -2.26
CA MET A 90 -7.47 5.70 -3.66
C MET A 90 -8.68 5.72 -4.59
N GLU A 91 -9.78 5.10 -4.17
CA GLU A 91 -10.98 5.03 -5.00
C GLU A 91 -11.69 6.37 -5.13
N GLN A 92 -11.48 7.28 -4.19
CA GLN A 92 -12.10 8.59 -4.28
C GLN A 92 -11.33 9.55 -5.20
N LEU A 93 -10.11 9.19 -5.61
CA LEU A 93 -9.36 10.01 -6.55
C LEU A 93 -10.02 9.95 -7.93
N PRO A 94 -9.96 11.04 -8.70
CA PRO A 94 -10.65 11.09 -10.00
C PRO A 94 -10.30 9.94 -10.96
N LEU A 95 -9.04 9.52 -11.02
CA LEU A 95 -8.67 8.39 -11.88
C LEU A 95 -9.30 7.11 -11.38
N GLY A 96 -9.39 6.93 -10.07
CA GLY A 96 -10.05 5.77 -9.50
C GLY A 96 -11.54 5.77 -9.78
N GLN A 97 -12.18 6.93 -9.60
CA GLN A 97 -13.60 7.07 -9.86
C GLN A 97 -13.96 6.85 -11.32
N ALA A 98 -13.06 7.22 -12.22
CA ALA A 98 -13.27 7.01 -13.64
C ALA A 98 -13.00 5.57 -14.07
N GLY A 99 -12.56 4.71 -13.15
CA GLY A 99 -12.24 3.33 -13.47
C GLY A 99 -10.97 3.16 -14.28
N LEU A 100 -10.14 4.19 -14.34
CA LEU A 100 -8.91 4.17 -15.14
C LEU A 100 -7.70 3.71 -14.37
N MET A 101 -7.79 3.68 -13.05
CA MET A 101 -6.66 3.26 -12.20
C MET A 101 -7.15 2.34 -11.11
N LYS A 102 -6.40 1.29 -10.89
CA LYS A 102 -6.60 0.42 -9.72
C LYS A 102 -5.29 0.32 -8.98
N HIS A 103 -5.36 -0.09 -7.73
CA HIS A 103 -4.19 -0.12 -6.85
C HIS A 103 -4.03 -1.48 -6.23
N GLU A 104 -2.79 -1.88 -6.11
CA GLU A 104 -2.38 -2.99 -5.27
C GLU A 104 -1.91 -2.41 -3.95
N PHE A 105 -2.25 -3.05 -2.84
CA PHE A 105 -1.92 -2.53 -1.50
C PHE A 105 -1.03 -3.51 -0.76
N ILE A 106 0.00 -2.96 -0.12
CA ILE A 106 0.93 -3.74 0.69
C ILE A 106 0.94 -3.14 2.08
N GLU A 107 0.53 -3.94 3.06
CA GLU A 107 0.56 -3.50 4.45
C GLU A 107 1.98 -3.56 4.98
N LEU A 108 2.40 -2.50 5.64
CA LEU A 108 3.75 -2.37 6.15
C LEU A 108 3.71 -2.09 7.65
N GLY A 109 4.63 -2.70 8.37
CA GLY A 109 4.80 -2.45 9.79
C GLY A 109 6.27 -2.35 10.12
N PRO A 110 6.59 -2.14 11.39
CA PRO A 110 8.00 -2.10 11.81
C PRO A 110 8.71 -3.39 11.43
N LEU A 111 9.98 -3.28 11.10
CA LEU A 111 10.77 -4.44 10.74
C LEU A 111 10.87 -5.39 11.94
N THR A 112 10.22 -6.55 11.83
CA THR A 112 10.05 -7.46 12.95
C THR A 112 11.33 -7.87 13.62
N PRO A 113 12.38 -8.25 12.88
CA PRO A 113 13.60 -8.69 13.55
C PRO A 113 14.22 -7.67 14.50
N LEU A 114 13.94 -6.37 14.29
CA LEU A 114 14.56 -5.35 15.11
C LEU A 114 14.09 -5.37 16.54
N HIS A 115 12.85 -5.79 16.81
CA HIS A 115 12.36 -5.79 18.17
C HIS A 115 13.06 -6.84 19.02
N LEU A 116 13.68 -7.83 18.41
CA LEU A 116 14.44 -8.84 19.15
C LEU A 116 15.64 -8.23 19.87
N LEU A 117 16.10 -7.07 19.43
CA LEU A 117 17.20 -6.38 20.07
C LEU A 117 16.79 -5.76 21.41
N LEU A 118 15.51 -5.64 21.64
CA LEU A 118 14.99 -5.04 22.86
C LEU A 118 14.62 -6.11 23.92
N THR A 119 14.58 -7.37 23.55
CA THR A 119 14.25 -8.44 24.47
C THR A 119 15.54 -9.06 24.95
N ASP A 120 15.71 -9.30 26.12
CA ASP A 120 16.85 -9.92 26.66
C ASP A 120 18.06 -9.25 26.73
N GLY A 121 17.77 -9.16 26.09
CA GLY A 121 18.52 -8.83 26.08
C GLY A 121 18.94 -8.43 26.23
N GLY A 122 18.54 -8.14 26.08
CA GLY A 122 18.69 -7.82 26.13
C GLY A 122 19.14 -7.77 26.60
N GLY A 123 18.98 -8.08 26.82
CA GLY A 123 19.20 -8.15 27.02
C GLY A 123 20.05 -8.29 27.38
N ARG A 124 20.09 -8.52 27.55
CA ARG A 124 20.73 -8.75 27.59
C ARG A 124 21.53 -8.48 27.62
N ASN A 125 21.46 -8.46 27.88
CA ASN A 125 22.10 -8.32 27.74
C ASN A 125 22.85 -8.47 27.84
N ASP A 126 22.79 -8.75 28.22
CA ASP A 126 23.38 -8.90 28.20
C ASP A 126 24.16 -8.96 27.67
N ASN A 127 24.31 -9.11 27.56
CA ASN A 127 24.92 -9.14 26.81
C ASN A 127 25.07 -8.43 25.95
N LEU A 128 24.61 -7.90 25.86
CA LEU A 128 24.70 -7.21 24.86
C LEU A 128 25.42 -6.37 25.05
#